data_e9391936c349c8fbe7b97fc307ab8f67
#
_entry.id   e9391936c349c8fbe7b97fc307ab8f67
#
_cell.length_a   1.000
_cell.length_b   1.000
_cell.length_c   1.000
_cell.angle_alpha   90.00
_cell.angle_beta   90.00
_cell.angle_gamma   90.00
#
_symmetry.space_group_name_H-M   'P 1'
#
loop_
_entity.id
_entity.type
_entity.pdbx_description
1 polymer ?
#
loop_
_entity_poly.entity_id
_entity_poly.type
_entity_poly.pdbx_seq_one_letter_code
_entity_poly.pdbx_strand_id
1 'polypeptide(L)'
;MKTRTLGPAGPTVSALGLGCMGMSAYYGGRGSDDDGIAVIRHALDRGVTLLDTADVYGPHTNEVLVGRAIAGRRNQVFLASKFGIGLDPTDPKGRQVNGHPDYVQAACEASLRRLGVDHIDLYYQHRVDPTVPIEDTVGAMARLVEQGKVRWLGLSEASAATLPRAH
;
A
#
# COMPACT_ATOMS: atom_id res chain seq x y z
N MET A 1 4.57 -10.46 -20.17
CA MET A 1 5.22 -10.55 -18.84
C MET A 1 4.95 -11.93 -18.25
N LYS A 2 5.93 -12.56 -17.57
CA LYS A 2 5.68 -13.77 -16.78
C LYS A 2 4.87 -13.42 -15.52
N THR A 3 4.12 -14.38 -14.99
CA THR A 3 3.31 -14.20 -13.78
C THR A 3 3.81 -15.09 -12.64
N ARG A 4 3.42 -14.76 -11.42
CA ARG A 4 3.65 -15.53 -10.18
C ARG A 4 2.38 -15.53 -9.34
N THR A 5 2.11 -16.63 -8.66
CA THR A 5 1.09 -16.72 -7.62
C THR A 5 1.73 -16.42 -6.27
N LEU A 6 1.12 -15.55 -5.48
CA LEU A 6 1.59 -15.19 -4.15
C LEU A 6 1.06 -16.24 -3.15
N GLY A 7 1.92 -17.20 -2.79
CA GLY A 7 1.52 -18.34 -1.96
C GLY A 7 0.67 -19.38 -2.72
N PRO A 8 0.27 -20.48 -2.07
CA PRO A 8 -0.39 -21.60 -2.73
C PRO A 8 -1.82 -21.31 -3.21
N ALA A 9 -2.52 -20.40 -2.56
CA ALA A 9 -3.90 -20.02 -2.87
C ALA A 9 -4.10 -18.52 -3.08
N GLY A 10 -3.02 -17.77 -3.22
CA GLY A 10 -3.06 -16.33 -3.33
C GLY A 10 -3.30 -15.82 -4.77
N PRO A 11 -3.27 -14.50 -4.95
CA PRO A 11 -3.50 -13.88 -6.24
C PRO A 11 -2.34 -14.11 -7.20
N THR A 12 -2.64 -14.12 -8.49
CA THR A 12 -1.64 -14.14 -9.56
C THR A 12 -1.31 -12.72 -9.98
N VAL A 13 -0.02 -12.37 -9.95
CA VAL A 13 0.50 -11.05 -10.32
C VAL A 13 1.62 -11.17 -11.35
N SER A 14 2.02 -10.06 -11.97
CA SER A 14 3.23 -10.03 -12.80
C SER A 14 4.46 -10.37 -11.97
N ALA A 15 5.42 -11.09 -12.56
CA ALA A 15 6.66 -11.51 -11.89
C ALA A 15 7.56 -10.35 -11.45
N LEU A 16 7.35 -9.17 -12.05
CA LEU A 16 7.94 -7.89 -11.65
C LEU A 16 6.82 -6.96 -11.20
N GLY A 17 7.02 -6.28 -10.07
CA GLY A 17 6.16 -5.20 -9.58
C GLY A 17 6.83 -3.85 -9.75
N LEU A 18 6.04 -2.79 -9.78
CA LEU A 18 6.52 -1.41 -9.81
C LEU A 18 6.28 -0.76 -8.44
N GLY A 19 7.38 -0.44 -7.73
CA GLY A 19 7.33 0.43 -6.56
C GLY A 19 7.21 1.89 -6.97
N CYS A 20 6.17 2.56 -6.51
CA CYS A 20 5.85 3.93 -6.92
C CYS A 20 6.49 5.01 -6.04
N MET A 21 7.14 4.65 -4.93
CA MET A 21 7.72 5.59 -3.95
C MET A 21 8.63 6.64 -4.59
N GLY A 22 9.51 6.23 -5.50
CA GLY A 22 10.49 7.12 -6.16
C GLY A 22 9.87 8.24 -7.00
N MET A 23 8.58 8.18 -7.31
CA MET A 23 7.87 9.21 -8.08
C MET A 23 7.50 10.44 -7.24
N SER A 24 7.49 10.31 -5.90
CA SER A 24 7.09 11.38 -4.97
C SER A 24 8.05 11.60 -3.82
N ALA A 25 9.01 10.68 -3.58
CA ALA A 25 9.89 10.70 -2.40
C ALA A 25 11.23 9.99 -2.65
N TYR A 26 12.27 10.43 -1.96
CA TYR A 26 13.54 9.77 -1.62
C TYR A 26 14.63 9.61 -2.70
N TYR A 27 14.37 9.58 -3.99
CA TYR A 27 15.41 9.21 -5.00
C TYR A 27 15.87 10.36 -5.89
N GLY A 28 16.19 11.54 -5.33
CA GLY A 28 16.75 12.65 -6.10
C GLY A 28 15.77 13.21 -7.15
N GLY A 29 15.98 14.38 -7.68
CA GLY A 29 15.23 15.06 -8.73
C GLY A 29 13.79 14.58 -8.97
N ARG A 30 12.83 15.14 -8.23
CA ARG A 30 11.41 14.89 -8.43
C ARG A 30 11.04 15.29 -9.87
N GLY A 31 10.77 14.32 -10.74
CA GLY A 31 10.10 14.55 -12.01
C GLY A 31 8.70 15.15 -11.79
N SER A 32 8.03 15.56 -12.84
CA SER A 32 6.64 16.00 -12.76
C SER A 32 5.71 14.84 -12.42
N ASP A 33 4.53 15.12 -11.89
CA ASP A 33 3.48 14.11 -11.72
C ASP A 33 3.17 13.39 -13.04
N ASP A 34 3.23 14.12 -14.16
CA ASP A 34 2.96 13.59 -15.49
C ASP A 34 4.03 12.57 -15.93
N ASP A 35 5.30 12.76 -15.56
CA ASP A 35 6.36 11.79 -15.78
C ASP A 35 6.08 10.50 -14.98
N GLY A 36 5.70 10.64 -13.70
CA GLY A 36 5.33 9.50 -12.85
C GLY A 36 4.14 8.71 -13.41
N ILE A 37 3.10 9.41 -13.86
CA ILE A 37 1.93 8.81 -14.51
C ILE A 37 2.33 8.10 -15.80
N ALA A 38 3.18 8.70 -16.62
CA ALA A 38 3.67 8.11 -17.86
C ALA A 38 4.45 6.81 -17.59
N VAL A 39 5.30 6.78 -16.57
CA VAL A 39 6.05 5.58 -16.15
C VAL A 39 5.10 4.46 -15.72
N ILE A 40 4.10 4.76 -14.87
CA ILE A 40 3.12 3.75 -14.44
C ILE A 40 2.35 3.20 -15.64
N ARG A 41 1.83 4.05 -16.51
CA ARG A 41 1.09 3.64 -17.70
C ARG A 41 1.95 2.80 -18.64
N HIS A 42 3.20 3.20 -18.88
CA HIS A 42 4.13 2.40 -19.67
C HIS A 42 4.39 1.03 -19.03
N ALA A 43 4.57 0.94 -17.73
CA ALA A 43 4.73 -0.34 -17.04
C ALA A 43 3.51 -1.25 -17.24
N LEU A 44 2.28 -0.71 -17.11
CA LEU A 44 1.05 -1.45 -17.40
C LEU A 44 1.00 -1.95 -18.85
N ASP A 45 1.37 -1.10 -19.83
CA ASP A 45 1.42 -1.48 -21.24
C ASP A 45 2.44 -2.59 -21.53
N ARG A 46 3.49 -2.70 -20.69
CA ARG A 46 4.48 -3.79 -20.71
C ARG A 46 4.05 -5.04 -19.94
N GLY A 47 2.85 -5.03 -19.35
CA GLY A 47 2.26 -6.15 -18.64
C GLY A 47 2.67 -6.28 -17.18
N VAL A 48 3.21 -5.22 -16.55
CA VAL A 48 3.32 -5.13 -15.09
C VAL A 48 1.92 -4.92 -14.53
N THR A 49 1.49 -5.77 -13.59
CA THR A 49 0.17 -5.65 -12.96
C THR A 49 0.27 -5.21 -11.50
N LEU A 50 1.35 -5.57 -10.80
CA LEU A 50 1.55 -5.24 -9.40
C LEU A 50 2.14 -3.83 -9.26
N LEU A 51 1.38 -2.92 -8.67
CA LEU A 51 1.81 -1.58 -8.27
C LEU A 51 1.83 -1.47 -6.74
N ASP A 52 2.91 -0.91 -6.19
CA ASP A 52 3.11 -0.75 -4.75
C ASP A 52 3.30 0.72 -4.39
N THR A 53 2.44 1.23 -3.50
CA THR A 53 2.50 2.57 -2.92
C THR A 53 2.36 2.53 -1.40
N ALA A 54 2.24 3.66 -0.73
CA ALA A 54 1.91 3.81 0.69
C ALA A 54 1.37 5.23 0.98
N ASP A 55 0.61 5.35 2.06
CA ASP A 55 0.06 6.62 2.53
C ASP A 55 1.14 7.65 2.85
N VAL A 56 2.26 7.23 3.45
CA VAL A 56 3.37 8.09 3.85
C VAL A 56 4.20 8.64 2.68
N TYR A 57 4.04 8.10 1.46
CA TYR A 57 4.84 8.54 0.32
C TYR A 57 4.39 9.89 -0.20
N GLY A 58 5.33 10.87 -0.18
CA GLY A 58 5.17 12.21 -0.68
C GLY A 58 4.31 13.21 0.10
N PRO A 59 4.20 13.23 1.44
CA PRO A 59 3.19 12.50 2.19
C PRO A 59 1.80 12.63 1.55
N HIS A 60 1.17 11.50 1.36
CA HIS A 60 -0.16 11.30 0.75
C HIS A 60 -0.28 11.63 -0.76
N THR A 61 0.69 12.33 -1.37
CA THR A 61 0.60 12.72 -2.79
C THR A 61 0.85 11.57 -3.76
N ASN A 62 1.61 10.55 -3.34
CA ASN A 62 1.91 9.39 -4.18
C ASN A 62 0.65 8.57 -4.50
N GLU A 63 -0.22 8.33 -3.53
CA GLU A 63 -1.48 7.63 -3.77
C GLU A 63 -2.39 8.39 -4.74
N VAL A 64 -2.41 9.73 -4.68
CA VAL A 64 -3.16 10.55 -5.65
C VAL A 64 -2.58 10.40 -7.06
N LEU A 65 -1.25 10.42 -7.20
CA LEU A 65 -0.56 10.20 -8.47
C LEU A 65 -0.87 8.81 -9.05
N VAL A 66 -0.78 7.76 -8.22
CA VAL A 66 -1.09 6.39 -8.63
C VAL A 66 -2.56 6.28 -9.05
N GLY A 67 -3.48 6.85 -8.28
CA GLY A 67 -4.91 6.90 -8.61
C GLY A 67 -5.18 7.52 -9.99
N ARG A 68 -4.56 8.68 -10.28
CA ARG A 68 -4.63 9.32 -11.62
C ARG A 68 -4.06 8.43 -12.72
N ALA A 69 -2.98 7.73 -12.46
CA ALA A 69 -2.33 6.86 -13.45
C ALA A 69 -3.20 5.66 -13.84
N ILE A 70 -3.92 5.06 -12.86
CA ILE A 70 -4.74 3.86 -13.06
C ILE A 70 -6.21 4.16 -13.41
N ALA A 71 -6.59 5.43 -13.47
CA ALA A 71 -7.94 5.83 -13.84
C ALA A 71 -8.33 5.23 -15.22
N GLY A 72 -9.48 4.54 -15.26
CA GLY A 72 -9.95 3.79 -16.43
C GLY A 72 -9.23 2.44 -16.68
N ARG A 73 -8.24 2.07 -15.86
CA ARG A 73 -7.45 0.83 -16.01
C ARG A 73 -7.38 0.00 -14.70
N ARG A 74 -8.24 0.31 -13.71
CA ARG A 74 -8.21 -0.33 -12.38
C ARG A 74 -8.25 -1.86 -12.45
N ASN A 75 -8.99 -2.44 -13.38
CA ASN A 75 -9.11 -3.88 -13.58
C ASN A 75 -7.85 -4.56 -14.12
N GLN A 76 -6.85 -3.81 -14.57
CA GLN A 76 -5.56 -4.32 -15.04
C GLN A 76 -4.50 -4.32 -13.93
N VAL A 77 -4.84 -3.80 -12.74
CA VAL A 77 -3.89 -3.52 -11.66
C VAL A 77 -4.19 -4.38 -10.44
N PHE A 78 -3.16 -5.01 -9.91
CA PHE A 78 -3.10 -5.51 -8.55
C PHE A 78 -2.46 -4.41 -7.69
N LEU A 79 -3.28 -3.67 -6.96
CA LEU A 79 -2.89 -2.47 -6.23
C LEU A 79 -2.54 -2.79 -4.79
N ALA A 80 -1.30 -2.48 -4.40
CA ALA A 80 -0.85 -2.57 -3.01
C ALA A 80 -0.64 -1.17 -2.43
N SER A 81 -1.12 -0.95 -1.20
CA SER A 81 -0.82 0.24 -0.39
C SER A 81 -0.55 -0.15 1.06
N LYS A 82 -0.03 0.81 1.84
CA LYS A 82 0.42 0.57 3.22
C LYS A 82 -0.02 1.72 4.12
N PHE A 83 -0.23 1.40 5.41
CA PHE A 83 -0.55 2.36 6.47
C PHE A 83 0.38 2.19 7.67
N GLY A 84 0.33 3.12 8.60
CA GLY A 84 0.91 2.94 9.93
C GLY A 84 2.20 3.71 10.16
N ILE A 85 2.76 4.41 9.16
CA ILE A 85 3.85 5.36 9.38
C ILE A 85 3.29 6.77 9.23
N GLY A 86 3.38 7.55 10.31
CA GLY A 86 3.05 8.97 10.34
C GLY A 86 4.28 9.83 10.61
N LEU A 87 4.12 11.14 10.48
CA LEU A 87 5.08 12.11 10.99
C LEU A 87 4.84 12.26 12.49
N ASP A 88 5.92 12.31 13.27
CA ASP A 88 5.83 12.64 14.69
C ASP A 88 5.54 14.14 14.82
N PRO A 89 4.43 14.55 15.45
CA PRO A 89 4.11 15.97 15.59
C PRO A 89 5.09 16.72 16.49
N THR A 90 5.87 16.00 17.30
CA THR A 90 6.85 16.57 18.24
C THR A 90 8.28 16.60 17.69
N ASP A 91 8.57 15.81 16.63
CA ASP A 91 9.84 15.79 15.93
C ASP A 91 9.60 15.81 14.41
N PRO A 92 9.88 16.92 13.72
CA PRO A 92 9.69 17.04 12.26
C PRO A 92 10.47 16.02 11.44
N LYS A 93 11.49 15.38 12.01
CA LYS A 93 12.27 14.30 11.38
C LYS A 93 11.89 12.93 11.93
N GLY A 94 11.12 12.88 13.00
CA GLY A 94 10.63 11.67 13.65
C GLY A 94 9.53 11.01 12.83
N ARG A 95 9.45 9.70 12.97
CA ARG A 95 8.36 8.89 12.42
C ARG A 95 7.69 8.17 13.56
N GLN A 96 6.37 8.27 13.60
CA GLN A 96 5.55 7.52 14.53
C GLN A 96 4.93 6.34 13.80
N VAL A 97 4.95 5.17 14.43
CA VAL A 97 4.20 3.99 13.96
C VAL A 97 2.87 3.94 14.70
N ASN A 98 1.79 3.66 13.98
CA ASN A 98 0.45 3.55 14.56
C ASN A 98 -0.28 2.32 13.99
N GLY A 99 -0.42 1.28 14.84
CA GLY A 99 -1.16 0.05 14.55
C GLY A 99 -2.56 0.02 15.19
N HIS A 100 -3.01 1.11 15.82
CA HIS A 100 -4.27 1.12 16.57
C HIS A 100 -5.48 0.82 15.66
N PRO A 101 -6.43 -0.04 16.09
CA PRO A 101 -7.58 -0.47 15.29
C PRO A 101 -8.38 0.66 14.63
N ASP A 102 -8.66 1.74 15.35
CA ASP A 102 -9.40 2.89 14.82
C ASP A 102 -8.62 3.63 13.73
N TYR A 103 -7.27 3.71 13.90
CA TYR A 103 -6.41 4.30 12.89
C TYR A 103 -6.36 3.46 11.61
N VAL A 104 -6.32 2.13 11.73
CA VAL A 104 -6.34 1.20 10.58
C VAL A 104 -7.53 1.47 9.67
N GLN A 105 -8.72 1.60 10.27
CA GLN A 105 -9.96 1.87 9.53
C GLN A 105 -9.92 3.24 8.83
N ALA A 106 -9.57 4.29 9.58
CA ALA A 106 -9.51 5.66 9.06
C ALA A 106 -8.45 5.82 7.94
N ALA A 107 -7.27 5.20 8.12
CA ALA A 107 -6.18 5.23 7.16
C ALA A 107 -6.57 4.54 5.84
N CYS A 108 -7.22 3.38 5.89
CA CYS A 108 -7.70 2.68 4.71
C CYS A 108 -8.70 3.52 3.92
N GLU A 109 -9.70 4.09 4.59
CA GLU A 109 -10.69 4.95 3.93
C GLU A 109 -10.06 6.19 3.29
N ALA A 110 -9.06 6.77 3.96
CA ALA A 110 -8.30 7.89 3.39
C ALA A 110 -7.50 7.47 2.16
N SER A 111 -6.86 6.29 2.16
CA SER A 111 -6.14 5.73 1.01
C SER A 111 -7.08 5.46 -0.16
N LEU A 112 -8.25 4.85 0.07
CA LEU A 112 -9.26 4.62 -0.97
C LEU A 112 -9.68 5.92 -1.64
N ARG A 113 -9.93 6.99 -0.85
CA ARG A 113 -10.27 8.32 -1.40
C ARG A 113 -9.14 8.91 -2.24
N ARG A 114 -7.88 8.85 -1.78
CA ARG A 114 -6.73 9.38 -2.52
C ARG A 114 -6.46 8.62 -3.81
N LEU A 115 -6.58 7.30 -3.77
CA LEU A 115 -6.41 6.41 -4.92
C LEU A 115 -7.60 6.49 -5.90
N GLY A 116 -8.76 6.97 -5.46
CA GLY A 116 -9.98 7.03 -6.27
C GLY A 116 -10.52 5.65 -6.65
N VAL A 117 -10.43 4.69 -5.73
CA VAL A 117 -10.84 3.29 -5.94
C VAL A 117 -11.78 2.83 -4.83
N ASP A 118 -12.57 1.80 -5.11
CA ASP A 118 -13.48 1.17 -4.15
C ASP A 118 -12.82 0.09 -3.28
N HIS A 119 -11.70 -0.49 -3.74
CA HIS A 119 -10.93 -1.47 -2.98
C HIS A 119 -9.43 -1.41 -3.30
N ILE A 120 -8.62 -1.88 -2.33
CA ILE A 120 -7.19 -2.14 -2.45
C ILE A 120 -7.00 -3.66 -2.50
N ASP A 121 -6.17 -4.15 -3.44
CA ASP A 121 -5.97 -5.60 -3.56
C ASP A 121 -5.11 -6.15 -2.42
N LEU A 122 -4.05 -5.43 -2.00
CA LEU A 122 -3.18 -5.85 -0.91
C LEU A 122 -2.87 -4.67 0.01
N TYR A 123 -3.30 -4.76 1.27
CA TYR A 123 -3.11 -3.70 2.24
C TYR A 123 -2.14 -4.14 3.34
N TYR A 124 -1.05 -3.38 3.51
CA TYR A 124 -0.01 -3.70 4.47
C TYR A 124 -0.06 -2.82 5.71
N GLN A 125 0.21 -3.40 6.88
CA GLN A 125 0.84 -2.63 7.95
C GLN A 125 2.30 -2.37 7.57
N HIS A 126 2.70 -1.10 7.43
CA HIS A 126 4.01 -0.69 6.90
C HIS A 126 5.15 -1.04 7.85
N ARG A 127 4.91 -0.90 9.17
CA ARG A 127 5.79 -1.34 10.26
C ARG A 127 4.93 -1.84 11.41
N VAL A 128 5.38 -2.89 12.07
CA VAL A 128 4.71 -3.40 13.27
C VAL A 128 4.82 -2.36 14.38
N ASP A 129 3.69 -2.01 14.97
CA ASP A 129 3.63 -1.11 16.13
C ASP A 129 3.93 -1.93 17.41
N PRO A 130 5.03 -1.65 18.14
CA PRO A 130 5.37 -2.41 19.32
C PRO A 130 4.47 -2.12 20.52
N THR A 131 3.65 -1.08 20.45
CA THR A 131 2.76 -0.64 21.53
C THR A 131 1.35 -1.22 21.41
N VAL A 132 1.02 -1.82 20.25
CA VAL A 132 -0.29 -2.42 19.97
C VAL A 132 -0.11 -3.92 19.71
N PRO A 133 -0.86 -4.81 20.36
CA PRO A 133 -0.86 -6.23 20.01
C PRO A 133 -1.13 -6.43 18.52
N ILE A 134 -0.30 -7.24 17.86
CA ILE A 134 -0.46 -7.46 16.41
C ILE A 134 -1.83 -8.05 16.07
N GLU A 135 -2.38 -8.83 16.98
CA GLU A 135 -3.71 -9.45 16.87
C GLU A 135 -4.82 -8.38 16.74
N ASP A 136 -4.70 -7.28 17.48
CA ASP A 136 -5.68 -6.18 17.44
C ASP A 136 -5.59 -5.42 16.10
N THR A 137 -4.36 -5.15 15.63
CA THR A 137 -4.13 -4.51 14.33
C THR A 137 -4.67 -5.37 13.19
N VAL A 138 -4.31 -6.66 13.17
CA VAL A 138 -4.73 -7.59 12.10
C VAL A 138 -6.23 -7.86 12.19
N GLY A 139 -6.81 -7.92 13.39
CA GLY A 139 -8.26 -7.98 13.57
C GLY A 139 -9.00 -6.78 12.95
N ALA A 140 -8.42 -5.57 13.07
CA ALA A 140 -8.97 -4.40 12.39
C ALA A 140 -8.81 -4.48 10.84
N MET A 141 -7.68 -4.99 10.37
CA MET A 141 -7.46 -5.22 8.93
C MET A 141 -8.43 -6.28 8.37
N ALA A 142 -8.73 -7.35 9.12
CA ALA A 142 -9.68 -8.38 8.73
C ALA A 142 -11.09 -7.81 8.51
N ARG A 143 -11.52 -6.88 9.36
CA ARG A 143 -12.82 -6.17 9.17
C ARG A 143 -12.86 -5.39 7.85
N LEU A 144 -11.74 -4.88 7.34
CA LEU A 144 -11.68 -4.23 6.02
C LEU A 144 -11.90 -5.23 4.88
N VAL A 145 -11.44 -6.48 5.07
CA VAL A 145 -11.70 -7.56 4.11
C VAL A 145 -13.20 -7.92 4.12
N GLU A 146 -13.81 -8.08 5.29
CA GLU A 146 -15.25 -8.34 5.44
C GLU A 146 -16.11 -7.24 4.80
N GLN A 147 -15.64 -5.99 4.87
CA GLN A 147 -16.30 -4.84 4.24
C GLN A 147 -16.05 -4.73 2.72
N GLY A 148 -15.22 -5.61 2.14
CA GLY A 148 -14.86 -5.58 0.73
C GLY A 148 -13.92 -4.43 0.32
N LYS A 149 -13.38 -3.68 1.29
CA LYS A 149 -12.45 -2.56 1.07
C LYS A 149 -11.03 -3.02 0.74
N VAL A 150 -10.68 -4.22 1.20
CA VAL A 150 -9.37 -4.84 1.00
C VAL A 150 -9.57 -6.31 0.61
N ARG A 151 -8.71 -6.85 -0.26
CA ARG A 151 -8.78 -8.27 -0.65
C ARG A 151 -7.80 -9.16 0.09
N TRP A 152 -6.56 -8.67 0.26
CA TRP A 152 -5.46 -9.41 0.88
C TRP A 152 -4.74 -8.53 1.90
N LEU A 153 -4.26 -9.16 2.97
CA LEU A 153 -3.54 -8.50 4.05
C LEU A 153 -2.05 -8.81 3.97
N GLY A 154 -1.22 -7.88 4.42
CA GLY A 154 0.22 -8.05 4.50
C GLY A 154 0.84 -7.35 5.69
N LEU A 155 2.03 -7.82 6.09
CA LEU A 155 2.89 -7.17 7.07
C LEU A 155 4.24 -6.87 6.40
N SER A 156 4.72 -5.64 6.55
CA SER A 156 6.02 -5.22 6.04
C SER A 156 7.05 -5.24 7.16
N GLU A 157 8.20 -5.90 6.91
CA GLU A 157 9.31 -6.04 7.86
C GLU A 157 8.91 -6.63 9.22
N ALA A 158 7.91 -7.52 9.23
CA ALA A 158 7.54 -8.26 10.42
C ALA A 158 8.56 -9.38 10.71
N SER A 159 8.82 -9.62 11.99
CA SER A 159 9.67 -10.73 12.42
C SER A 159 8.99 -12.09 12.20
N ALA A 160 9.79 -13.15 12.07
CA ALA A 160 9.27 -14.52 12.01
C ALA A 160 8.43 -14.90 13.25
N ALA A 161 8.68 -14.28 14.39
CA ALA A 161 7.89 -14.50 15.61
C ALA A 161 6.54 -13.78 15.58
N THR A 162 6.42 -12.67 14.83
CA THR A 162 5.18 -11.90 14.71
C THR A 162 4.17 -12.58 13.77
N LEU A 163 4.65 -13.21 12.70
CA LEU A 163 3.79 -13.78 11.67
C LEU A 163 2.78 -14.84 12.19
N PRO A 164 3.16 -15.83 13.03
CA PRO A 164 2.21 -16.79 13.57
C PRO A 164 1.14 -16.19 14.47
N ARG A 165 1.46 -15.06 15.12
CA ARG A 165 0.50 -14.32 15.95
C ARG A 165 -0.50 -13.50 15.14
N ALA A 166 -0.09 -13.10 13.95
CA ALA A 166 -0.93 -12.34 13.02
C ALA A 166 -1.85 -13.22 12.15
N HIS A 167 -1.61 -14.54 12.13
CA HIS A 167 -2.39 -15.52 11.37
C HIS A 167 -3.50 -16.11 12.21
#